data_83aad0acbf9eea40d5c485a7d3988ea7
#
_entry.id   83aad0acbf9eea40d5c485a7d3988ea7
#
_cell.length_a   1.000
_cell.length_b   1.000
_cell.length_c   1.000
_cell.angle_alpha   90.00
_cell.angle_beta   90.00
_cell.angle_gamma   90.00
#
_symmetry.space_group_name_H-M   'P 1'
#
loop_
_entity.id
_entity.type
_entity.pdbx_description
1 polymer ?
#
loop_
_entity_poly.entity_id
_entity_poly.type
_entity_poly.pdbx_seq_one_letter_code
_entity_poly.pdbx_strand_id
1 'polypeptide(L)'
;LLAESGRFQNEATITEIDLNKLLEERRRNTVFAPWDPKENYREVVFSLHPEELTLTRRIDPFPFVPGRKEEREQRCDEILTIQAMGLYQRLRHTNCRCAVVGISGGLDSALALLVTVRAFDRLGLDRKGIMAVTMPGFGTTDRTYANAVRMVKCLGASFLEIPIQASVCVHFKDIGQDESIHDVT
;
A
#
# COMPACT_ATOMS: atom_id res chain seq x y z
N LEU A 1 17.08 -10.85 9.01
CA LEU A 1 18.17 -11.01 9.97
C LEU A 1 17.62 -10.71 11.37
N LEU A 2 17.77 -11.65 12.32
CA LEU A 2 17.29 -11.47 13.70
C LEU A 2 18.38 -10.94 14.63
N ALA A 3 19.59 -11.41 14.44
CA ALA A 3 20.76 -10.96 15.19
C ALA A 3 22.03 -11.20 14.36
N GLU A 4 23.06 -10.41 14.60
CA GLU A 4 24.37 -10.50 13.97
C GLU A 4 25.44 -10.14 14.99
N SER A 5 26.51 -10.94 15.05
CA SER A 5 27.66 -10.65 15.89
C SER A 5 28.46 -9.48 15.33
N GLY A 6 29.11 -8.74 16.21
CA GLY A 6 30.08 -7.71 15.81
C GLY A 6 31.23 -8.31 15.01
N ARG A 7 31.68 -7.61 13.96
CA ARG A 7 32.83 -8.06 13.15
C ARG A 7 34.10 -7.93 13.96
N PHE A 8 34.96 -8.95 13.86
CA PHE A 8 36.25 -9.01 14.55
C PHE A 8 36.16 -9.01 16.08
N GLN A 9 35.02 -9.39 16.64
CA GLN A 9 34.79 -9.51 18.08
C GLN A 9 34.54 -10.98 18.44
N ASN A 10 34.98 -11.36 19.63
CA ASN A 10 34.80 -12.70 20.17
C ASN A 10 33.63 -12.64 21.18
N GLU A 11 32.43 -12.66 20.68
CA GLU A 11 31.21 -12.50 21.48
C GLU A 11 30.15 -13.57 21.16
N ALA A 12 29.28 -13.83 22.11
CA ALA A 12 28.13 -14.69 21.91
C ALA A 12 26.89 -13.84 21.52
N THR A 13 26.26 -14.22 20.41
CA THR A 13 25.02 -13.59 19.97
C THR A 13 23.83 -14.40 20.46
N ILE A 14 22.96 -13.78 21.23
CA ILE A 14 21.75 -14.38 21.78
C ILE A 14 20.53 -13.72 21.14
N THR A 15 19.59 -14.53 20.67
CA THR A 15 18.33 -14.04 20.10
C THR A 15 17.16 -14.98 20.40
N GLU A 16 15.95 -14.50 20.21
CA GLU A 16 14.72 -15.26 20.36
C GLU A 16 14.22 -15.73 18.98
N ILE A 17 13.79 -16.97 18.93
CA ILE A 17 13.36 -17.63 17.68
C ILE A 17 11.96 -18.22 17.90
N ASP A 18 11.05 -17.95 16.97
CA ASP A 18 9.76 -18.62 16.89
C ASP A 18 9.89 -19.94 16.11
N LEU A 19 9.87 -21.05 16.85
CA LEU A 19 10.05 -22.39 16.28
C LEU A 19 8.88 -22.80 15.38
N ASN A 20 7.65 -22.41 15.69
CA ASN A 20 6.48 -22.73 14.89
C ASN A 20 6.55 -22.00 13.53
N LYS A 21 6.92 -20.74 13.54
CA LYS A 21 7.14 -19.98 12.30
C LYS A 21 8.22 -20.60 11.43
N LEU A 22 9.33 -21.02 12.01
CA LEU A 22 10.40 -21.71 11.27
C LEU A 22 9.93 -23.03 10.66
N LEU A 23 9.11 -23.79 11.40
CA LEU A 23 8.55 -25.05 10.90
C LEU A 23 7.60 -24.83 9.71
N GLU A 24 6.75 -23.79 9.78
CA GLU A 24 5.84 -23.43 8.69
C GLU A 24 6.61 -22.93 7.45
N GLU A 25 7.61 -22.10 7.64
CA GLU A 25 8.46 -21.61 6.55
C GLU A 25 9.19 -22.75 5.85
N ARG A 26 9.71 -23.71 6.60
CA ARG A 26 10.35 -24.93 6.04
C ARG A 26 9.38 -25.79 5.26
N ARG A 27 8.14 -25.93 5.71
CA ARG A 27 7.09 -26.69 4.99
C ARG A 27 6.71 -26.05 3.66
N ARG A 28 6.74 -24.71 3.59
CA ARG A 28 6.42 -23.96 2.38
C ARG A 28 7.59 -23.85 1.40
N ASN A 29 8.80 -23.95 1.91
CA ASN A 29 10.00 -23.74 1.11
C ASN A 29 10.53 -25.07 0.56
N THR A 30 10.41 -25.26 -0.75
CA THR A 30 10.83 -26.50 -1.45
C THR A 30 12.36 -26.64 -1.58
N VAL A 31 13.14 -25.63 -1.20
CA VAL A 31 14.60 -25.67 -1.21
C VAL A 31 15.16 -26.55 -0.09
N PHE A 32 14.42 -26.73 1.00
CA PHE A 32 14.82 -27.64 2.07
C PHE A 32 14.50 -29.06 1.67
N ALA A 33 15.53 -29.85 1.38
CA ALA A 33 15.37 -31.28 1.16
C ALA A 33 14.85 -31.98 2.44
N PRO A 34 14.06 -33.05 2.29
CA PRO A 34 13.72 -33.89 3.43
C PRO A 34 15.01 -34.38 4.09
N TRP A 35 15.00 -34.40 5.42
CA TRP A 35 16.12 -34.94 6.19
C TRP A 35 16.40 -36.39 5.76
N ASP A 36 17.68 -36.72 5.43
CA ASP A 36 18.11 -38.07 5.13
C ASP A 36 18.57 -38.75 6.43
N PRO A 37 17.84 -39.79 6.92
CA PRO A 37 18.20 -40.49 8.15
C PRO A 37 19.51 -41.27 8.08
N LYS A 38 20.17 -41.32 6.91
CA LYS A 38 21.46 -41.99 6.73
C LYS A 38 22.66 -41.20 7.22
N GLU A 39 22.49 -39.94 7.53
CA GLU A 39 23.55 -39.15 8.12
C GLU A 39 23.73 -39.49 9.59
N ASN A 40 24.97 -39.90 9.98
CA ASN A 40 25.31 -40.23 11.35
C ASN A 40 25.45 -38.98 12.21
N TYR A 41 24.36 -38.52 12.81
CA TYR A 41 24.38 -37.49 13.82
C TYR A 41 24.58 -38.09 15.22
N ARG A 42 25.32 -37.37 16.06
CA ARG A 42 25.33 -37.67 17.50
C ARG A 42 24.06 -37.09 18.11
N GLU A 43 23.16 -37.96 18.54
CA GLU A 43 21.94 -37.57 19.21
C GLU A 43 22.23 -37.26 20.69
N VAL A 44 21.82 -36.09 21.14
CA VAL A 44 21.83 -35.69 22.54
C VAL A 44 20.39 -35.43 22.96
N VAL A 45 19.86 -36.35 23.77
CA VAL A 45 18.49 -36.24 24.28
C VAL A 45 18.49 -35.34 25.51
N PHE A 46 17.63 -34.32 25.49
CA PHE A 46 17.43 -33.43 26.64
C PHE A 46 15.93 -33.10 26.77
N SER A 47 15.52 -32.75 27.97
CA SER A 47 14.14 -32.30 28.24
C SER A 47 14.18 -30.82 28.57
N LEU A 48 13.30 -30.07 27.92
CA LEU A 48 13.09 -28.66 28.19
C LEU A 48 11.64 -28.49 28.66
N HIS A 49 11.46 -27.91 29.84
CA HIS A 49 10.12 -27.52 30.29
C HIS A 49 9.79 -26.18 29.66
N PRO A 50 8.71 -26.09 28.84
CA PRO A 50 8.28 -24.81 28.29
C PRO A 50 7.77 -23.92 29.46
N GLU A 51 8.42 -22.77 29.63
CA GLU A 51 7.95 -21.73 30.53
C GLU A 51 7.25 -20.66 29.68
N GLU A 52 6.33 -19.90 30.29
CA GLU A 52 5.79 -18.72 29.66
C GLU A 52 6.92 -17.68 29.48
N LEU A 53 7.33 -17.50 28.23
CA LEU A 53 8.38 -16.55 27.87
C LEU A 53 7.75 -15.23 27.41
N THR A 54 8.21 -14.15 28.00
CA THR A 54 7.92 -12.82 27.46
C THR A 54 8.90 -12.50 26.37
N LEU A 55 8.40 -12.18 25.17
CA LEU A 55 9.21 -11.79 24.03
C LEU A 55 9.90 -10.46 24.35
N THR A 56 11.24 -10.48 24.42
CA THR A 56 12.05 -9.27 24.71
C THR A 56 12.60 -8.63 23.45
N ARG A 57 12.60 -9.37 22.35
CA ARG A 57 13.03 -8.88 21.05
C ARG A 57 12.08 -7.79 20.52
N ARG A 58 12.65 -6.67 20.11
CA ARG A 58 11.88 -5.61 19.45
C ARG A 58 11.30 -6.13 18.12
N ILE A 59 9.99 -6.03 17.99
CA ILE A 59 9.29 -6.24 16.72
C ILE A 59 8.92 -4.86 16.19
N ASP A 60 9.32 -4.60 14.93
CA ASP A 60 8.91 -3.36 14.27
C ASP A 60 7.41 -3.46 13.91
N PRO A 61 6.54 -2.59 14.47
CA PRO A 61 5.11 -2.60 14.15
C PRO A 61 4.83 -2.16 12.72
N PHE A 62 5.80 -1.51 12.06
CA PHE A 62 5.66 -1.00 10.69
C PHE A 62 6.81 -1.47 9.79
N PRO A 63 6.94 -2.80 9.53
CA PRO A 63 8.12 -3.36 8.84
C PRO A 63 8.32 -2.84 7.41
N PHE A 64 7.27 -2.26 6.81
CA PHE A 64 7.31 -1.70 5.45
C PHE A 64 7.54 -0.19 5.40
N VAL A 65 7.51 0.48 6.56
CA VAL A 65 7.65 1.94 6.66
C VAL A 65 8.96 2.26 7.37
N PRO A 66 9.93 2.90 6.72
CA PRO A 66 11.20 3.26 7.36
C PRO A 66 10.97 4.13 8.61
N GLY A 67 11.67 3.78 9.70
CA GLY A 67 11.55 4.49 10.96
C GLY A 67 12.15 5.90 10.92
N ARG A 68 13.19 6.10 10.14
CA ARG A 68 13.82 7.41 9.96
C ARG A 68 13.03 8.26 8.97
N LYS A 69 12.88 9.54 9.28
CA LYS A 69 12.13 10.48 8.44
C LYS A 69 12.72 10.60 7.05
N GLU A 70 14.03 10.75 6.97
CA GLU A 70 14.77 10.94 5.71
C GLU A 70 14.63 9.71 4.80
N GLU A 71 14.79 8.53 5.35
CA GLU A 71 14.63 7.26 4.61
C GLU A 71 13.19 7.07 4.11
N ARG A 72 12.20 7.47 4.92
CA ARG A 72 10.80 7.43 4.56
C ARG A 72 10.46 8.40 3.44
N GLU A 73 10.97 9.65 3.51
CA GLU A 73 10.77 10.66 2.48
C GLU A 73 11.40 10.21 1.15
N GLN A 74 12.62 9.69 1.19
CA GLN A 74 13.29 9.14 0.00
C GLN A 74 12.50 7.98 -0.60
N ARG A 75 12.04 7.03 0.21
CA ARG A 75 11.24 5.89 -0.25
C ARG A 75 9.90 6.33 -0.83
N CYS A 76 9.21 7.28 -0.21
CA CYS A 76 7.97 7.82 -0.74
C CYS A 76 8.17 8.51 -2.09
N ASP A 77 9.25 9.28 -2.25
CA ASP A 77 9.58 9.92 -3.51
C ASP A 77 9.93 8.90 -4.60
N GLU A 78 10.67 7.85 -4.26
CA GLU A 78 11.00 6.75 -5.18
C GLU A 78 9.74 6.02 -5.65
N ILE A 79 8.84 5.65 -4.74
CA ILE A 79 7.57 4.98 -5.06
C ILE A 79 6.71 5.84 -5.99
N LEU A 80 6.54 7.13 -5.68
CA LEU A 80 5.82 8.06 -6.54
C LEU A 80 6.48 8.21 -7.92
N THR A 81 7.81 8.22 -7.95
CA THR A 81 8.56 8.33 -9.20
C THR A 81 8.38 7.07 -10.06
N ILE A 82 8.46 5.88 -9.49
CA ILE A 82 8.25 4.62 -10.21
C ILE A 82 6.85 4.61 -10.86
N GLN A 83 5.81 4.94 -10.10
CA GLN A 83 4.44 4.99 -10.62
C GLN A 83 4.28 6.06 -11.71
N ALA A 84 4.80 7.26 -11.47
CA ALA A 84 4.74 8.36 -12.44
C ALA A 84 5.49 8.02 -13.74
N MET A 85 6.61 7.31 -13.67
CA MET A 85 7.36 6.87 -14.85
C MET A 85 6.59 5.82 -15.66
N GLY A 86 5.87 4.92 -15.02
CA GLY A 86 4.97 3.99 -15.71
C GLY A 86 3.91 4.72 -16.52
N LEU A 87 3.22 5.69 -15.91
CA LEU A 87 2.22 6.52 -16.58
C LEU A 87 2.83 7.43 -17.66
N TYR A 88 3.99 8.04 -17.36
CA TYR A 88 4.76 8.83 -18.33
C TYR A 88 5.01 8.06 -19.62
N GLN A 89 5.54 6.84 -19.54
CA GLN A 89 5.82 6.02 -20.71
C GLN A 89 4.55 5.68 -21.48
N ARG A 90 3.45 5.42 -20.78
CA ARG A 90 2.17 5.14 -21.43
C ARG A 90 1.63 6.34 -22.20
N LEU A 91 1.56 7.50 -21.55
CA LEU A 91 1.11 8.75 -22.18
C LEU A 91 1.98 9.14 -23.37
N ARG A 92 3.30 9.00 -23.23
CA ARG A 92 4.25 9.26 -24.32
C ARG A 92 4.02 8.32 -25.51
N HIS A 93 3.87 7.03 -25.24
CA HIS A 93 3.66 6.03 -26.30
C HIS A 93 2.36 6.25 -27.07
N THR A 94 1.28 6.61 -26.37
CA THR A 94 -0.04 6.85 -26.97
C THR A 94 -0.23 8.28 -27.49
N ASN A 95 0.74 9.17 -27.31
CA ASN A 95 0.64 10.60 -27.60
C ASN A 95 -0.56 11.29 -26.90
N CYS A 96 -1.02 10.75 -25.77
CA CYS A 96 -2.11 11.34 -24.99
C CYS A 96 -1.64 12.60 -24.27
N ARG A 97 -2.43 13.67 -24.39
CA ARG A 97 -2.20 14.97 -23.74
C ARG A 97 -3.25 15.30 -22.68
N CYS A 98 -4.15 14.36 -22.44
CA CYS A 98 -5.18 14.49 -21.39
C CYS A 98 -5.25 13.21 -20.59
N ALA A 99 -5.72 13.34 -19.34
CA ALA A 99 -6.02 12.24 -18.43
C ALA A 99 -7.29 12.56 -17.66
N VAL A 100 -8.10 11.54 -17.38
CA VAL A 100 -9.29 11.67 -16.53
C VAL A 100 -9.06 10.86 -15.28
N VAL A 101 -9.27 11.47 -14.12
CA VAL A 101 -9.07 10.85 -12.81
C VAL A 101 -10.31 11.05 -11.96
N GLY A 102 -10.93 9.96 -11.50
CA GLY A 102 -12.01 10.01 -10.52
C GLY A 102 -11.47 10.36 -9.13
N ILE A 103 -11.99 11.42 -8.50
CA ILE A 103 -11.55 11.90 -7.19
C ILE A 103 -12.65 11.75 -6.17
N SER A 104 -12.48 10.80 -5.26
CA SER A 104 -13.40 10.58 -4.12
C SER A 104 -13.03 11.39 -2.88
N GLY A 105 -11.81 11.93 -2.82
CA GLY A 105 -11.23 12.56 -1.63
C GLY A 105 -10.59 11.56 -0.65
N GLY A 106 -10.54 10.27 -1.00
CA GLY A 106 -9.79 9.23 -0.30
C GLY A 106 -8.32 9.14 -0.75
N LEU A 107 -7.54 8.32 -0.07
CA LEU A 107 -6.10 8.21 -0.30
C LEU A 107 -5.74 7.67 -1.68
N ASP A 108 -6.45 6.67 -2.18
CA ASP A 108 -6.14 6.03 -3.46
C ASP A 108 -6.32 7.00 -4.63
N SER A 109 -7.45 7.70 -4.66
CA SER A 109 -7.72 8.73 -5.69
C SER A 109 -6.78 9.92 -5.58
N ALA A 110 -6.39 10.29 -4.36
CA ALA A 110 -5.39 11.33 -4.12
C ALA A 110 -4.01 10.92 -4.67
N LEU A 111 -3.58 9.69 -4.41
CA LEU A 111 -2.33 9.14 -4.94
C LEU A 111 -2.37 9.10 -6.47
N ALA A 112 -3.46 8.62 -7.06
CA ALA A 112 -3.62 8.58 -8.51
C ALA A 112 -3.48 9.97 -9.15
N LEU A 113 -4.07 11.00 -8.53
CA LEU A 113 -3.94 12.39 -9.01
C LEU A 113 -2.49 12.90 -8.91
N LEU A 114 -1.80 12.63 -7.79
CA LEU A 114 -0.39 13.02 -7.61
C LEU A 114 0.53 12.36 -8.64
N VAL A 115 0.35 11.07 -8.89
CA VAL A 115 1.09 10.32 -9.91
C VAL A 115 0.85 10.91 -11.30
N THR A 116 -0.41 11.25 -11.59
CA THR A 116 -0.78 11.85 -12.88
C THR A 116 -0.15 13.22 -13.07
N VAL A 117 -0.20 14.08 -12.05
CA VAL A 117 0.46 15.40 -12.06
C VAL A 117 1.97 15.26 -12.29
N ARG A 118 2.65 14.35 -11.57
CA ARG A 118 4.08 14.11 -11.79
C ARG A 118 4.41 13.63 -13.20
N ALA A 119 3.59 12.77 -13.77
CA ALA A 119 3.78 12.31 -15.15
C ALA A 119 3.61 13.44 -16.17
N PHE A 120 2.61 14.30 -15.97
CA PHE A 120 2.38 15.48 -16.81
C PHE A 120 3.53 16.47 -16.73
N ASP A 121 4.00 16.81 -15.51
CA ASP A 121 5.13 17.70 -15.29
C ASP A 121 6.40 17.19 -16.01
N ARG A 122 6.66 15.87 -15.94
CA ARG A 122 7.81 15.24 -16.62
C ARG A 122 7.70 15.25 -18.15
N LEU A 123 6.48 15.24 -18.69
CA LEU A 123 6.20 15.35 -20.12
C LEU A 123 6.18 16.81 -20.60
N GLY A 124 6.24 17.80 -19.70
CA GLY A 124 6.03 19.20 -20.05
C GLY A 124 4.62 19.50 -20.52
N LEU A 125 3.63 18.70 -20.09
CA LEU A 125 2.22 18.92 -20.41
C LEU A 125 1.56 19.85 -19.39
N ASP A 126 0.60 20.65 -19.87
CA ASP A 126 -0.21 21.48 -18.99
C ASP A 126 -1.08 20.62 -18.06
N ARG A 127 -1.00 20.90 -16.76
CA ARG A 127 -1.84 20.22 -15.75
C ARG A 127 -3.34 20.44 -15.98
N LYS A 128 -3.74 21.46 -16.74
CA LYS A 128 -5.12 21.64 -17.20
C LYS A 128 -5.63 20.52 -18.10
N GLY A 129 -4.73 19.75 -18.71
CA GLY A 129 -5.07 18.53 -19.42
C GLY A 129 -5.49 17.36 -18.49
N ILE A 130 -5.32 17.50 -17.18
CA ILE A 130 -5.81 16.54 -16.18
C ILE A 130 -7.22 16.95 -15.77
N MET A 131 -8.21 16.14 -16.12
CA MET A 131 -9.60 16.32 -15.70
C MET A 131 -9.86 15.48 -14.45
N ALA A 132 -9.91 16.11 -13.30
CA ALA A 132 -10.28 15.47 -12.04
C ALA A 132 -11.80 15.54 -11.86
N VAL A 133 -12.47 14.37 -11.86
CA VAL A 133 -13.92 14.26 -11.81
C VAL A 133 -14.34 13.78 -10.42
N THR A 134 -15.21 14.52 -9.75
CA THR A 134 -15.90 14.04 -8.55
C THR A 134 -17.36 13.72 -8.87
N MET A 135 -17.84 12.64 -8.30
CA MET A 135 -19.21 12.17 -8.51
C MET A 135 -19.90 12.03 -7.14
N PRO A 136 -20.31 13.15 -6.52
CA PRO A 136 -20.96 13.09 -5.21
C PRO A 136 -22.29 12.33 -5.28
N GLY A 137 -22.48 11.42 -4.33
CA GLY A 137 -23.68 10.61 -4.13
C GLY A 137 -23.97 10.46 -2.64
N PHE A 138 -24.81 9.49 -2.27
CA PHE A 138 -25.26 9.28 -0.90
C PHE A 138 -24.13 8.97 0.11
N GLY A 139 -23.04 8.33 -0.33
CA GLY A 139 -21.89 7.99 0.53
C GLY A 139 -20.81 9.08 0.62
N THR A 140 -21.00 10.22 -0.05
CA THR A 140 -20.01 11.30 -0.06
C THR A 140 -20.17 12.18 1.17
N THR A 141 -19.14 12.26 2.01
CA THR A 141 -19.13 13.16 3.16
C THR A 141 -18.59 14.54 2.78
N ASP A 142 -19.02 15.59 3.49
CA ASP A 142 -18.54 16.98 3.27
C ASP A 142 -17.02 17.05 3.36
N ARG A 143 -16.40 16.30 4.27
CA ARG A 143 -14.96 16.25 4.46
C ARG A 143 -14.25 15.69 3.24
N THR A 144 -14.69 14.55 2.71
CA THR A 144 -14.08 13.92 1.54
C THR A 144 -14.25 14.78 0.29
N TYR A 145 -15.42 15.37 0.11
CA TYR A 145 -15.69 16.32 -0.96
C TYR A 145 -14.78 17.54 -0.88
N ALA A 146 -14.70 18.20 0.28
CA ALA A 146 -13.84 19.38 0.47
C ALA A 146 -12.36 19.06 0.22
N ASN A 147 -11.88 17.87 0.64
CA ASN A 147 -10.52 17.41 0.37
C ASN A 147 -10.27 17.26 -1.13
N ALA A 148 -11.20 16.64 -1.87
CA ALA A 148 -11.09 16.47 -3.31
C ALA A 148 -10.96 17.83 -4.03
N VAL A 149 -11.89 18.73 -3.77
CA VAL A 149 -11.92 20.07 -4.37
C VAL A 149 -10.64 20.86 -4.08
N ARG A 150 -10.22 20.88 -2.80
CA ARG A 150 -9.02 21.58 -2.37
C ARG A 150 -7.76 21.04 -3.04
N MET A 151 -7.63 19.71 -3.10
CA MET A 151 -6.47 19.05 -3.70
C MET A 151 -6.35 19.37 -5.18
N VAL A 152 -7.44 19.24 -5.95
CA VAL A 152 -7.45 19.53 -7.38
C VAL A 152 -7.05 20.99 -7.66
N LYS A 153 -7.61 21.94 -6.88
CA LYS A 153 -7.29 23.37 -6.99
C LYS A 153 -5.81 23.62 -6.68
N CYS A 154 -5.28 23.06 -5.60
CA CYS A 154 -3.88 23.23 -5.22
C CYS A 154 -2.90 22.68 -6.28
N LEU A 155 -3.27 21.60 -6.95
CA LEU A 155 -2.44 20.99 -8.00
C LEU A 155 -2.58 21.65 -9.36
N GLY A 156 -3.55 22.55 -9.53
CA GLY A 156 -3.78 23.26 -10.79
C GLY A 156 -4.43 22.43 -11.90
N ALA A 157 -4.98 21.27 -11.58
CA ALA A 157 -5.74 20.44 -12.52
C ALA A 157 -7.12 21.03 -12.83
N SER A 158 -7.77 20.55 -13.89
CA SER A 158 -9.16 20.86 -14.21
C SER A 158 -10.09 20.06 -13.31
N PHE A 159 -11.19 20.68 -12.87
CA PHE A 159 -12.16 20.06 -11.98
C PHE A 159 -13.52 19.97 -12.65
N LEU A 160 -14.14 18.80 -12.57
CA LEU A 160 -15.50 18.56 -13.02
C LEU A 160 -16.29 17.85 -11.92
N GLU A 161 -17.48 18.34 -11.64
CA GLU A 161 -18.42 17.71 -10.73
C GLU A 161 -19.61 17.14 -11.50
N ILE A 162 -19.91 15.88 -11.26
CA ILE A 162 -21.06 15.17 -11.86
C ILE A 162 -21.85 14.54 -10.72
N PRO A 163 -22.91 15.21 -10.21
CA PRO A 163 -23.78 14.62 -9.18
C PRO A 163 -24.45 13.37 -9.71
N ILE A 164 -24.30 12.23 -9.02
CA ILE A 164 -24.88 10.95 -9.45
C ILE A 164 -26.17 10.58 -8.71
N GLN A 165 -26.61 11.39 -7.77
CA GLN A 165 -27.77 11.11 -6.91
C GLN A 165 -29.02 10.75 -7.70
N ALA A 166 -29.36 11.54 -8.72
CA ALA A 166 -30.53 11.29 -9.55
C ALA A 166 -30.48 9.94 -10.28
N SER A 167 -29.29 9.58 -10.80
CA SER A 167 -29.09 8.30 -11.47
C SER A 167 -29.20 7.12 -10.48
N VAL A 168 -28.66 7.27 -9.29
CA VAL A 168 -28.77 6.25 -8.23
C VAL A 168 -30.22 6.06 -7.80
N CYS A 169 -31.01 7.13 -7.62
CA CYS A 169 -32.43 7.03 -7.29
C CYS A 169 -33.23 6.28 -8.36
N VAL A 170 -32.91 6.44 -9.64
CA VAL A 170 -33.53 5.65 -10.71
C VAL A 170 -33.21 4.16 -10.54
N HIS A 171 -31.94 3.82 -10.31
CA HIS A 171 -31.54 2.42 -10.08
C HIS A 171 -32.19 1.82 -8.83
N PHE A 172 -32.31 2.58 -7.74
CA PHE A 172 -32.98 2.12 -6.53
C PHE A 172 -34.43 1.73 -6.82
N LYS A 173 -35.15 2.53 -7.63
CA LYS A 173 -36.50 2.19 -8.06
C LYS A 173 -36.55 0.92 -8.90
N ASP A 174 -35.60 0.74 -9.82
CA ASP A 174 -35.54 -0.41 -10.71
C ASP A 174 -35.31 -1.72 -9.94
N ILE A 175 -34.53 -1.69 -8.87
CA ILE A 175 -34.20 -2.88 -8.03
C ILE A 175 -35.13 -3.00 -6.80
N GLY A 176 -36.03 -2.06 -6.56
CA GLY A 176 -36.92 -2.05 -5.39
C GLY A 176 -36.21 -1.72 -4.07
N GLN A 177 -35.09 -1.02 -4.11
CA GLN A 177 -34.36 -0.58 -2.91
C GLN A 177 -34.95 0.70 -2.36
N ASP A 178 -35.15 0.75 -1.03
CA ASP A 178 -35.58 1.95 -0.32
C ASP A 178 -34.38 2.86 -0.04
N GLU A 179 -34.46 4.12 -0.45
CA GLU A 179 -33.37 5.12 -0.26
C GLU A 179 -33.06 5.41 1.22
N SER A 180 -33.95 5.09 2.14
CA SER A 180 -33.79 5.30 3.58
C SER A 180 -33.05 4.15 4.28
N ILE A 181 -32.90 3.00 3.60
CA ILE A 181 -32.28 1.80 4.17
C ILE A 181 -30.82 1.74 3.74
N HIS A 182 -29.93 1.89 4.73
CA HIS A 182 -28.50 1.68 4.55
C HIS A 182 -28.19 0.21 4.86
N ASP A 183 -28.18 -0.64 3.87
CA ASP A 183 -27.72 -2.03 3.97
C ASP A 183 -26.41 -2.25 3.21
N VAL A 184 -25.94 -3.50 3.19
CA VAL A 184 -24.61 -3.88 2.67
C VAL A 184 -24.61 -4.12 1.15
N THR A 185 -25.72 -3.85 0.47
CA THR A 185 -25.84 -4.04 -0.99
C THR A 185 -25.32 -2.87 -1.79
#